data_1ba1e41d6de3904922d17d578f50d71a
#
_entry.id   1ba1e41d6de3904922d17d578f50d71a
#
_cell.length_a   1.000
_cell.length_b   1.000
_cell.length_c   1.000
_cell.angle_alpha   90.00
_cell.angle_beta   90.00
_cell.angle_gamma   90.00
#
_symmetry.space_group_name_H-M   'P 1'
#
loop_
_entity.id
_entity.type
_entity.pdbx_description
1 polymer ?
#
loop_
_entity_poly.entity_id
_entity_poly.type
_entity_poly.pdbx_seq_one_letter_code
_entity_poly.pdbx_strand_id
1 'polypeptide(L)'
;MPHIPTPQERRAMGQARRRQVHRQDHARWDAKLRQHDPLALIEESMRGRLQPLIALKYERMLASPFGFFRGAVPVMAADLALLPHTGIVNQICGDAHVRNLGAFAAPDGRLLFDINDFDETIRGPFEWDLKRLATSLVLAYRETSANRARVKKSAAVVEKFVASYTKLIQTLARMPVIEVARYQVHRLQRISPVSNALLKAERATPLHTLDTLTVETKKGRVFRDEPPVLRRLTPQQARPVLAAVKAYRDTLLPERQHFLAQYRPLDVAFKVVGTGSVGLRDYLVYLEGNGPRDPLFLQVKEQPGSAYLPYLPAAQGPVHHGRRVAEGQRAMQFQSDPFLGWTTIANRDYLVRQLNDHKANIAIEDLQGPGLLEYAEMCGELLARGHARSGDACVLAGYLGNGQKCATAIAKFAEAYADQSEADWEELKKSRG
;
A
#
# COMPACT_ATOMS: atom_id res chain seq x y z
N MET A 1 -18.91 9.87 -32.69
CA MET A 1 -18.14 9.72 -31.43
C MET A 1 -18.65 8.47 -30.73
N PRO A 2 -17.82 7.67 -30.07
CA PRO A 2 -18.31 6.55 -29.25
C PRO A 2 -19.28 7.10 -28.19
N HIS A 3 -20.36 6.37 -27.94
CA HIS A 3 -21.33 6.73 -26.90
C HIS A 3 -20.67 6.72 -25.53
N ILE A 4 -20.66 7.86 -24.85
CA ILE A 4 -20.18 7.98 -23.46
C ILE A 4 -21.42 7.83 -22.56
N PRO A 5 -21.48 6.78 -21.70
CA PRO A 5 -22.64 6.55 -20.85
C PRO A 5 -22.88 7.70 -19.86
N THR A 6 -24.13 8.08 -19.70
CA THR A 6 -24.56 9.08 -18.71
C THR A 6 -24.30 8.58 -17.28
N PRO A 7 -24.25 9.46 -16.26
CA PRO A 7 -24.14 9.03 -14.86
C PRO A 7 -25.23 8.03 -14.45
N GLN A 8 -26.44 8.17 -14.98
CA GLN A 8 -27.56 7.26 -14.71
C GLN A 8 -27.32 5.88 -15.32
N GLU A 9 -26.86 5.79 -16.57
CA GLU A 9 -26.51 4.52 -17.23
C GLU A 9 -25.36 3.83 -16.52
N ARG A 10 -24.29 4.56 -16.14
CA ARG A 10 -23.18 4.01 -15.37
C ARG A 10 -23.64 3.46 -14.01
N ARG A 11 -24.57 4.16 -13.34
CA ARG A 11 -25.17 3.67 -12.10
C ARG A 11 -25.99 2.40 -12.32
N ALA A 12 -26.74 2.32 -13.43
CA ALA A 12 -27.49 1.12 -13.83
C ALA A 12 -26.54 -0.07 -14.13
N MET A 13 -25.38 0.17 -14.76
CA MET A 13 -24.35 -0.86 -14.96
C MET A 13 -23.90 -1.46 -13.62
N GLY A 14 -23.63 -0.64 -12.60
CA GLY A 14 -23.31 -1.11 -11.28
C GLY A 14 -24.43 -1.90 -10.61
N GLN A 15 -25.69 -1.45 -10.78
CA GLN A 15 -26.85 -2.18 -10.28
C GLN A 15 -27.00 -3.56 -10.94
N ALA A 16 -26.73 -3.66 -12.25
CA ALA A 16 -26.79 -4.92 -12.98
C ALA A 16 -25.82 -5.97 -12.43
N ARG A 17 -24.63 -5.56 -11.93
CA ARG A 17 -23.66 -6.47 -11.31
C ARG A 17 -24.21 -7.20 -10.08
N ARG A 18 -25.25 -6.66 -9.41
CA ARG A 18 -25.91 -7.33 -8.29
C ARG A 18 -26.63 -8.62 -8.68
N ARG A 19 -26.94 -8.82 -9.98
CA ARG A 19 -27.55 -10.07 -10.49
C ARG A 19 -26.50 -11.17 -10.62
N GLN A 20 -25.25 -10.81 -10.85
CA GLN A 20 -24.12 -11.74 -10.99
C GLN A 20 -23.51 -12.09 -9.63
N VAL A 21 -23.31 -11.07 -8.79
CA VAL A 21 -22.78 -11.23 -7.45
C VAL A 21 -23.65 -10.42 -6.49
N HIS A 22 -24.40 -11.12 -5.67
CA HIS A 22 -25.20 -10.45 -4.63
C HIS A 22 -24.26 -9.86 -3.57
N ARG A 23 -24.64 -8.71 -3.03
CA ARG A 23 -23.84 -8.05 -1.99
C ARG A 23 -23.59 -8.91 -0.74
N GLN A 24 -24.47 -9.88 -0.47
CA GLN A 24 -24.34 -10.86 0.60
C GLN A 24 -23.32 -11.96 0.28
N ASP A 25 -23.01 -12.21 -1.01
CA ASP A 25 -22.02 -13.21 -1.41
C ASP A 25 -20.60 -12.83 -1.00
N HIS A 26 -20.35 -11.55 -0.71
CA HIS A 26 -19.08 -11.11 -0.16
C HIS A 26 -18.78 -11.65 1.24
N ALA A 27 -19.77 -12.21 1.95
CA ALA A 27 -19.55 -12.88 3.23
C ALA A 27 -18.89 -14.27 3.08
N ARG A 28 -18.87 -14.83 1.86
CA ARG A 28 -18.39 -16.20 1.65
C ARG A 28 -16.90 -16.31 1.92
N TRP A 29 -16.58 -17.20 2.84
CA TRP A 29 -15.27 -17.78 3.04
C TRP A 29 -15.46 -19.18 3.61
N ASP A 30 -14.76 -20.14 3.04
CA ASP A 30 -14.69 -21.51 3.56
C ASP A 30 -13.29 -22.05 3.19
N ALA A 31 -12.53 -22.46 4.18
CA ALA A 31 -11.19 -23.05 4.00
C ALA A 31 -11.19 -24.26 3.06
N LYS A 32 -12.32 -25.00 2.96
CA LYS A 32 -12.48 -26.14 2.03
C LYS A 32 -12.44 -25.73 0.55
N LEU A 33 -12.66 -24.45 0.24
CA LEU A 33 -12.54 -23.93 -1.13
C LEU A 33 -11.07 -23.78 -1.56
N ARG A 34 -10.15 -23.72 -0.59
CA ARG A 34 -8.74 -23.50 -0.84
C ARG A 34 -8.15 -24.66 -1.63
N GLN A 35 -7.52 -24.36 -2.74
CA GLN A 35 -6.86 -25.32 -3.64
C GLN A 35 -5.34 -25.29 -3.51
N HIS A 36 -4.81 -24.41 -2.68
CA HIS A 36 -3.38 -24.16 -2.53
C HIS A 36 -2.95 -24.35 -1.08
N ASP A 37 -1.76 -24.88 -0.91
CA ASP A 37 -1.08 -24.86 0.38
C ASP A 37 -0.58 -23.41 0.66
N PRO A 38 -1.01 -22.77 1.75
CA PRO A 38 -0.59 -21.41 2.11
C PRO A 38 0.92 -21.32 2.35
N LEU A 39 1.53 -22.34 2.92
CA LEU A 39 2.98 -22.35 3.18
C LEU A 39 3.77 -22.45 1.88
N ALA A 40 3.32 -23.25 0.91
CA ALA A 40 3.94 -23.35 -0.41
C ALA A 40 3.89 -21.99 -1.16
N LEU A 41 2.77 -21.27 -1.08
CA LEU A 41 2.65 -19.91 -1.68
C LEU A 41 3.61 -18.91 -1.01
N ILE A 42 3.78 -18.99 0.31
CA ILE A 42 4.75 -18.17 1.03
C ILE A 42 6.17 -18.50 0.58
N GLU A 43 6.53 -19.78 0.51
CA GLU A 43 7.86 -20.25 0.05
C GLU A 43 8.14 -19.81 -1.39
N GLU A 44 7.17 -19.94 -2.28
CA GLU A 44 7.28 -19.45 -3.67
C GLU A 44 7.59 -17.95 -3.70
N SER A 45 6.95 -17.16 -2.83
CA SER A 45 7.18 -15.72 -2.71
C SER A 45 8.58 -15.34 -2.23
N MET A 46 9.35 -16.32 -1.71
CA MET A 46 10.76 -16.11 -1.30
C MET A 46 11.74 -16.27 -2.47
N ARG A 47 11.31 -16.85 -3.61
CA ARG A 47 12.18 -17.01 -4.77
C ARG A 47 12.71 -15.68 -5.28
N GLY A 48 14.00 -15.64 -5.58
CA GLY A 48 14.69 -14.44 -6.05
C GLY A 48 15.05 -13.40 -4.98
N ARG A 49 14.60 -13.59 -3.72
CA ARG A 49 15.01 -12.77 -2.58
C ARG A 49 16.43 -13.09 -2.13
N LEU A 50 17.06 -12.15 -1.46
CA LEU A 50 18.39 -12.29 -0.88
C LEU A 50 18.35 -13.29 0.29
N GLN A 51 19.03 -14.42 0.14
CA GLN A 51 19.02 -15.54 1.12
C GLN A 51 19.27 -15.10 2.57
N PRO A 52 20.27 -14.23 2.88
CA PRO A 52 20.52 -13.80 4.25
C PRO A 52 19.36 -13.05 4.93
N LEU A 53 18.40 -12.53 4.13
CA LEU A 53 17.26 -11.75 4.64
C LEU A 53 15.96 -12.56 4.73
N ILE A 54 15.94 -13.80 4.24
CA ILE A 54 14.74 -14.65 4.29
C ILE A 54 14.39 -14.99 5.74
N ALA A 55 15.39 -15.31 6.59
CA ALA A 55 15.18 -15.57 8.01
C ALA A 55 14.50 -14.36 8.71
N LEU A 56 14.98 -13.15 8.46
CA LEU A 56 14.38 -11.92 9.00
C LEU A 56 12.94 -11.72 8.52
N LYS A 57 12.61 -12.11 7.29
CA LYS A 57 11.22 -12.04 6.80
C LYS A 57 10.32 -12.99 7.58
N TYR A 58 10.75 -14.25 7.79
CA TYR A 58 10.01 -15.22 8.59
C TYR A 58 9.87 -14.74 10.05
N GLU A 59 10.93 -14.24 10.67
CA GLU A 59 10.88 -13.65 12.01
C GLU A 59 9.77 -12.60 12.14
N ARG A 60 9.71 -11.66 11.19
CA ARG A 60 8.66 -10.62 11.17
C ARG A 60 7.26 -11.17 10.92
N MET A 61 7.13 -12.25 10.14
CA MET A 61 5.84 -12.91 9.92
C MET A 61 5.40 -13.70 11.16
N LEU A 62 6.33 -14.32 11.87
CA LEU A 62 6.07 -15.11 13.07
C LEU A 62 5.76 -14.26 14.30
N ALA A 63 6.11 -12.98 14.31
CA ALA A 63 5.94 -12.08 15.45
C ALA A 63 4.46 -11.93 15.89
N SER A 64 3.51 -11.94 14.96
CA SER A 64 2.08 -11.88 15.26
C SER A 64 1.21 -12.31 14.08
N PRO A 65 -0.08 -12.65 14.28
CA PRO A 65 -1.01 -12.91 13.18
C PRO A 65 -1.10 -11.75 12.18
N PHE A 66 -1.06 -10.50 12.65
CA PHE A 66 -1.04 -9.35 11.78
C PHE A 66 0.30 -9.22 11.01
N GLY A 67 1.42 -9.57 11.64
CA GLY A 67 2.73 -9.67 10.98
C GLY A 67 2.71 -10.71 9.86
N PHE A 68 2.13 -11.88 10.10
CA PHE A 68 1.89 -12.92 9.11
C PHE A 68 1.04 -12.41 7.95
N PHE A 69 -0.13 -11.85 8.25
CA PHE A 69 -1.07 -11.33 7.27
C PHE A 69 -0.40 -10.34 6.29
N ARG A 70 0.44 -9.45 6.78
CA ARG A 70 1.21 -8.51 5.95
C ARG A 70 2.24 -9.19 5.04
N GLY A 71 2.82 -10.31 5.47
CA GLY A 71 3.77 -11.09 4.67
C GLY A 71 3.11 -12.07 3.70
N ALA A 72 1.83 -12.41 3.93
CA ALA A 72 1.08 -13.45 3.25
C ALA A 72 0.11 -12.91 2.17
N VAL A 73 0.48 -11.80 1.48
CA VAL A 73 -0.32 -11.27 0.36
C VAL A 73 -0.61 -12.34 -0.70
N PRO A 74 0.35 -13.20 -1.11
CA PRO A 74 0.08 -14.24 -2.11
C PRO A 74 -1.00 -15.23 -1.69
N VAL A 75 -1.10 -15.56 -0.40
CA VAL A 75 -2.14 -16.45 0.13
C VAL A 75 -3.51 -15.82 -0.06
N MET A 76 -3.69 -14.58 0.41
CA MET A 76 -4.99 -13.90 0.27
C MET A 76 -5.35 -13.62 -1.19
N ALA A 77 -4.39 -13.33 -2.05
CA ALA A 77 -4.63 -13.12 -3.48
C ALA A 77 -5.19 -14.41 -4.14
N ALA A 78 -4.59 -15.57 -3.83
CA ALA A 78 -5.07 -16.88 -4.29
C ALA A 78 -6.48 -17.17 -3.78
N ASP A 79 -6.72 -16.94 -2.49
CA ASP A 79 -8.01 -17.18 -1.86
C ASP A 79 -9.11 -16.27 -2.43
N LEU A 80 -8.82 -14.98 -2.61
CA LEU A 80 -9.78 -14.02 -3.20
C LEU A 80 -10.15 -14.35 -4.64
N ALA A 81 -9.24 -14.93 -5.40
CA ALA A 81 -9.48 -15.37 -6.77
C ALA A 81 -10.49 -16.52 -6.88
N LEU A 82 -10.64 -17.35 -5.83
CA LEU A 82 -11.62 -18.41 -5.74
C LEU A 82 -13.03 -17.92 -5.40
N LEU A 83 -13.16 -16.67 -4.97
CA LEU A 83 -14.43 -16.12 -4.49
C LEU A 83 -15.15 -15.33 -5.59
N PRO A 84 -16.48 -15.27 -5.53
CA PRO A 84 -17.24 -14.41 -6.45
C PRO A 84 -16.79 -12.97 -6.34
N HIS A 85 -16.56 -12.33 -7.49
CA HIS A 85 -16.22 -10.91 -7.57
C HIS A 85 -17.07 -10.22 -8.64
N THR A 86 -17.31 -8.92 -8.44
CA THR A 86 -18.24 -8.13 -9.29
C THR A 86 -17.73 -7.87 -10.69
N GLY A 87 -16.43 -8.01 -10.94
CA GLY A 87 -15.79 -7.57 -12.16
C GLY A 87 -15.80 -6.05 -12.35
N ILE A 88 -16.13 -5.26 -11.32
CA ILE A 88 -15.95 -3.80 -11.34
C ILE A 88 -14.48 -3.52 -11.07
N VAL A 89 -13.74 -3.23 -12.15
CA VAL A 89 -12.29 -3.08 -12.13
C VAL A 89 -11.91 -1.65 -11.78
N ASN A 90 -11.11 -1.52 -10.72
CA ASN A 90 -10.46 -0.29 -10.30
C ASN A 90 -8.94 -0.48 -10.27
N GLN A 91 -8.18 0.61 -10.16
CA GLN A 91 -6.85 0.50 -9.58
C GLN A 91 -7.04 0.17 -8.10
N ILE A 92 -6.51 -0.96 -7.65
CA ILE A 92 -6.46 -1.35 -6.24
C ILE A 92 -5.04 -1.15 -5.72
N CYS A 93 -4.87 -0.88 -4.42
CA CYS A 93 -3.53 -0.84 -3.84
C CYS A 93 -2.97 -2.25 -3.61
N GLY A 94 -3.85 -3.27 -3.56
CA GLY A 94 -3.52 -4.69 -3.50
C GLY A 94 -3.10 -5.18 -2.12
N ASP A 95 -2.34 -4.40 -1.37
CA ASP A 95 -1.99 -4.68 0.01
C ASP A 95 -2.63 -3.67 0.98
N ALA A 96 -3.96 -3.49 0.87
CA ALA A 96 -4.71 -2.60 1.74
C ALA A 96 -4.74 -3.13 3.19
N HIS A 97 -4.04 -2.47 4.10
CA HIS A 97 -4.05 -2.81 5.52
C HIS A 97 -3.82 -1.56 6.40
N VAL A 98 -4.16 -1.63 7.69
CA VAL A 98 -4.15 -0.47 8.61
C VAL A 98 -2.81 0.24 8.73
N ARG A 99 -1.68 -0.41 8.50
CA ARG A 99 -0.34 0.21 8.48
C ARG A 99 0.10 0.69 7.10
N ASN A 100 -0.76 0.55 6.08
CA ASN A 100 -0.48 1.00 4.72
C ASN A 100 -1.03 2.40 4.44
N LEU A 101 -1.43 3.11 5.49
CA LEU A 101 -1.78 4.52 5.47
C LEU A 101 -0.77 5.29 6.33
N GLY A 102 -0.40 6.47 5.87
CA GLY A 102 0.61 7.26 6.58
C GLY A 102 0.67 8.71 6.12
N ALA A 103 1.39 9.50 6.89
CA ALA A 103 1.69 10.88 6.57
C ALA A 103 2.90 10.99 5.64
N PHE A 104 2.88 11.94 4.73
CA PHE A 104 3.99 12.32 3.85
C PHE A 104 3.82 13.74 3.33
N ALA A 105 4.89 14.36 2.83
CA ALA A 105 4.83 15.67 2.21
C ALA A 105 4.29 15.60 0.78
N ALA A 106 3.35 16.48 0.47
CA ALA A 106 2.92 16.75 -0.90
C ALA A 106 3.94 17.60 -1.65
N PRO A 107 3.87 17.69 -3.01
CA PRO A 107 4.77 18.53 -3.79
C PRO A 107 4.75 20.01 -3.44
N ASP A 108 3.68 20.49 -2.79
CA ASP A 108 3.53 21.85 -2.30
C ASP A 108 3.98 22.05 -0.83
N GLY A 109 4.60 21.03 -0.24
CA GLY A 109 5.12 21.04 1.13
C GLY A 109 4.08 20.78 2.22
N ARG A 110 2.79 20.67 1.90
CA ARG A 110 1.75 20.35 2.89
C ARG A 110 1.85 18.88 3.30
N LEU A 111 1.63 18.61 4.59
CA LEU A 111 1.49 17.23 5.06
C LEU A 111 0.13 16.65 4.66
N LEU A 112 0.18 15.50 4.05
CA LEU A 112 -0.97 14.68 3.69
C LEU A 112 -0.95 13.38 4.49
N PHE A 113 -2.14 12.81 4.68
CA PHE A 113 -2.30 11.45 5.18
C PHE A 113 -3.10 10.66 4.16
N ASP A 114 -2.50 9.58 3.63
CA ASP A 114 -3.07 8.80 2.54
C ASP A 114 -2.52 7.37 2.52
N ILE A 115 -3.00 6.53 1.58
CA ILE A 115 -2.37 5.25 1.25
C ILE A 115 -0.95 5.53 0.77
N ASN A 116 0.05 4.83 1.33
CA ASN A 116 1.46 5.16 1.11
C ASN A 116 2.34 4.00 0.62
N ASP A 117 1.78 2.80 0.46
CA ASP A 117 2.46 1.65 -0.14
C ASP A 117 1.61 1.01 -1.24
N PHE A 118 2.20 0.86 -2.41
CA PHE A 118 1.56 0.42 -3.64
C PHE A 118 2.32 -0.74 -4.32
N ASP A 119 3.17 -1.47 -3.59
CA ASP A 119 3.98 -2.55 -4.17
C ASP A 119 3.11 -3.60 -4.90
N GLU A 120 1.91 -3.87 -4.39
CA GLU A 120 0.97 -4.86 -4.94
C GLU A 120 -0.11 -4.23 -5.84
N THR A 121 -0.06 -2.92 -6.09
CA THR A 121 -1.10 -2.23 -6.86
C THR A 121 -1.27 -2.82 -8.25
N ILE A 122 -2.53 -3.01 -8.67
CA ILE A 122 -2.89 -3.54 -9.98
C ILE A 122 -4.34 -3.15 -10.32
N ARG A 123 -4.75 -3.29 -11.57
CA ARG A 123 -6.16 -3.16 -11.91
C ARG A 123 -6.90 -4.47 -11.60
N GLY A 124 -7.81 -4.43 -10.63
CA GLY A 124 -8.52 -5.60 -10.15
C GLY A 124 -9.89 -5.26 -9.56
N PRO A 125 -10.66 -6.26 -9.11
CA PRO A 125 -11.94 -6.06 -8.44
C PRO A 125 -11.80 -5.19 -7.20
N PHE A 126 -12.58 -4.11 -7.10
CA PHE A 126 -12.47 -3.13 -6.01
C PHE A 126 -12.67 -3.76 -4.62
N GLU A 127 -13.49 -4.80 -4.53
CA GLU A 127 -13.79 -5.50 -3.29
C GLU A 127 -12.59 -6.27 -2.71
N TRP A 128 -11.54 -6.52 -3.47
CA TRP A 128 -10.33 -7.17 -2.96
C TRP A 128 -9.63 -6.27 -1.94
N ASP A 129 -9.50 -4.98 -2.23
CA ASP A 129 -8.98 -4.01 -1.26
C ASP A 129 -9.89 -3.88 -0.03
N LEU A 130 -11.22 -3.82 -0.22
CA LEU A 130 -12.16 -3.77 0.90
C LEU A 130 -12.02 -4.96 1.83
N LYS A 131 -11.96 -6.18 1.28
CA LYS A 131 -11.81 -7.42 2.04
C LYS A 131 -10.49 -7.47 2.78
N ARG A 132 -9.40 -7.06 2.12
CA ARG A 132 -8.07 -7.07 2.73
C ARG A 132 -7.96 -6.05 3.86
N LEU A 133 -8.41 -4.81 3.65
CA LEU A 133 -8.39 -3.79 4.70
C LEU A 133 -9.33 -4.15 5.86
N ALA A 134 -10.51 -4.69 5.58
CA ALA A 134 -11.45 -5.17 6.60
C ALA A 134 -10.83 -6.26 7.49
N THR A 135 -10.20 -7.26 6.90
CA THR A 135 -9.49 -8.32 7.64
C THR A 135 -8.36 -7.74 8.50
N SER A 136 -7.61 -6.79 7.97
CA SER A 136 -6.53 -6.13 8.72
C SER A 136 -7.05 -5.34 9.93
N LEU A 137 -8.24 -4.73 9.83
CA LEU A 137 -8.91 -4.06 10.95
C LEU A 137 -9.30 -5.04 12.05
N VAL A 138 -9.80 -6.23 11.69
CA VAL A 138 -10.12 -7.30 12.66
C VAL A 138 -8.86 -7.77 13.37
N LEU A 139 -7.80 -8.07 12.63
CA LEU A 139 -6.52 -8.53 13.20
C LEU A 139 -5.90 -7.47 14.12
N ALA A 140 -5.87 -6.20 13.71
CA ALA A 140 -5.39 -5.10 14.54
C ALA A 140 -6.23 -4.93 15.81
N TYR A 141 -7.57 -5.04 15.71
CA TYR A 141 -8.44 -5.01 16.86
C TYR A 141 -8.14 -6.14 17.84
N ARG A 142 -7.91 -7.38 17.37
CA ARG A 142 -7.56 -8.53 18.19
C ARG A 142 -6.21 -8.36 18.88
N GLU A 143 -5.21 -7.83 18.19
CA GLU A 143 -3.85 -7.59 18.69
C GLU A 143 -3.85 -6.53 19.82
N THR A 144 -4.67 -5.49 19.68
CA THR A 144 -4.73 -4.39 20.66
C THR A 144 -5.74 -4.62 21.81
N SER A 145 -6.57 -5.66 21.73
CA SER A 145 -7.62 -5.94 22.73
C SER A 145 -7.15 -6.94 23.77
N ALA A 146 -6.98 -6.49 25.03
CA ALA A 146 -6.55 -7.32 26.15
C ALA A 146 -7.52 -8.45 26.55
N ASN A 147 -8.70 -8.54 25.91
CA ASN A 147 -9.73 -9.51 26.30
C ASN A 147 -10.41 -10.13 25.07
N ARG A 148 -10.23 -11.45 24.84
CA ARG A 148 -10.87 -12.24 23.77
C ARG A 148 -12.41 -12.16 23.75
N ALA A 149 -13.07 -11.85 24.88
CA ALA A 149 -14.51 -11.64 24.94
C ALA A 149 -15.01 -10.41 24.13
N ARG A 150 -14.10 -9.54 23.66
CA ARG A 150 -14.42 -8.37 22.83
C ARG A 150 -14.48 -8.66 21.33
N VAL A 151 -14.25 -9.90 20.89
CA VAL A 151 -14.29 -10.31 19.46
C VAL A 151 -15.58 -9.86 18.76
N LYS A 152 -16.73 -9.87 19.45
CA LYS A 152 -18.03 -9.39 18.91
C LYS A 152 -18.04 -7.91 18.50
N LYS A 153 -17.04 -7.11 18.88
CA LYS A 153 -16.96 -5.68 18.52
C LYS A 153 -16.15 -5.42 17.25
N SER A 154 -15.39 -6.39 16.74
CA SER A 154 -14.61 -6.23 15.50
C SER A 154 -15.51 -6.02 14.28
N ALA A 155 -16.67 -6.68 14.23
CA ALA A 155 -17.66 -6.48 13.17
C ALA A 155 -18.10 -5.01 13.07
N ALA A 156 -18.33 -4.32 14.20
CA ALA A 156 -18.72 -2.91 14.20
C ALA A 156 -17.64 -1.98 13.62
N VAL A 157 -16.36 -2.31 13.83
CA VAL A 157 -15.22 -1.56 13.22
C VAL A 157 -15.26 -1.71 11.71
N VAL A 158 -15.45 -2.92 11.20
CA VAL A 158 -15.54 -3.20 9.76
C VAL A 158 -16.79 -2.58 9.14
N GLU A 159 -17.93 -2.69 9.81
CA GLU A 159 -19.18 -2.06 9.33
C GLU A 159 -19.04 -0.54 9.23
N LYS A 160 -18.37 0.10 10.21
CA LYS A 160 -18.07 1.54 10.18
C LYS A 160 -17.17 1.91 8.98
N PHE A 161 -16.14 1.12 8.73
CA PHE A 161 -15.24 1.26 7.57
C PHE A 161 -16.01 1.20 6.24
N VAL A 162 -16.81 0.14 6.02
CA VAL A 162 -17.54 -0.05 4.75
C VAL A 162 -18.68 0.97 4.59
N ALA A 163 -19.33 1.35 5.69
CA ALA A 163 -20.37 2.39 5.68
C ALA A 163 -19.77 3.75 5.24
N SER A 164 -18.61 4.12 5.78
CA SER A 164 -17.91 5.34 5.43
C SER A 164 -17.43 5.32 3.96
N TYR A 165 -16.84 4.20 3.53
CA TYR A 165 -16.50 3.98 2.12
C TYR A 165 -17.71 4.20 1.22
N THR A 166 -18.83 3.55 1.51
CA THR A 166 -20.05 3.65 0.71
C THR A 166 -20.61 5.07 0.69
N LYS A 167 -20.66 5.73 1.85
CA LYS A 167 -21.14 7.11 1.98
C LYS A 167 -20.35 8.06 1.09
N LEU A 168 -19.03 7.95 1.12
CA LEU A 168 -18.18 8.80 0.29
C LEU A 168 -18.32 8.47 -1.20
N ILE A 169 -18.37 7.20 -1.61
CA ILE A 169 -18.64 6.81 -3.00
C ILE A 169 -19.97 7.40 -3.51
N GLN A 170 -21.03 7.37 -2.68
CA GLN A 170 -22.33 7.98 -3.04
C GLN A 170 -22.21 9.50 -3.23
N THR A 171 -21.40 10.16 -2.44
CA THR A 171 -21.13 11.61 -2.54
C THR A 171 -20.36 11.91 -3.83
N LEU A 172 -19.25 11.21 -4.07
CA LEU A 172 -18.39 11.41 -5.24
C LEU A 172 -19.11 11.08 -6.56
N ALA A 173 -20.04 10.11 -6.55
CA ALA A 173 -20.86 9.77 -7.72
C ALA A 173 -21.84 10.87 -8.16
N ARG A 174 -22.09 11.88 -7.31
CA ARG A 174 -22.94 13.05 -7.60
C ARG A 174 -22.14 14.33 -7.85
N MET A 175 -20.85 14.28 -7.58
CA MET A 175 -19.95 15.41 -7.68
C MET A 175 -19.51 15.63 -9.14
N PRO A 176 -19.25 16.87 -9.59
CA PRO A 176 -18.61 17.12 -10.86
C PRO A 176 -17.29 16.33 -10.98
N VAL A 177 -17.02 15.73 -12.16
CA VAL A 177 -15.87 14.84 -12.37
C VAL A 177 -14.54 15.50 -11.99
N ILE A 178 -14.37 16.78 -12.33
CA ILE A 178 -13.15 17.52 -11.99
C ILE A 178 -12.99 17.72 -10.47
N GLU A 179 -14.09 17.83 -9.73
CA GLU A 179 -14.05 17.94 -8.27
C GLU A 179 -13.74 16.61 -7.61
N VAL A 180 -14.17 15.48 -8.19
CA VAL A 180 -13.73 14.15 -7.73
C VAL A 180 -12.20 14.02 -7.81
N ALA A 181 -11.61 14.51 -8.91
CA ALA A 181 -10.16 14.48 -9.07
C ALA A 181 -9.41 15.34 -8.03
N ARG A 182 -10.06 16.40 -7.54
CA ARG A 182 -9.50 17.35 -6.56
C ARG A 182 -9.92 17.06 -5.12
N TYR A 183 -10.79 16.09 -4.89
CA TYR A 183 -11.35 15.82 -3.57
C TYR A 183 -10.26 15.37 -2.59
N GLN A 184 -10.20 16.05 -1.44
CA GLN A 184 -9.32 15.73 -0.33
C GLN A 184 -10.15 15.41 0.92
N VAL A 185 -9.72 14.44 1.71
CA VAL A 185 -10.31 14.13 3.02
C VAL A 185 -9.81 15.16 4.03
N HIS A 186 -10.70 15.98 4.61
CA HIS A 186 -10.32 17.18 5.37
C HIS A 186 -10.23 17.01 6.89
N ARG A 187 -10.78 15.93 7.48
CA ARG A 187 -10.89 15.79 8.95
C ARG A 187 -9.76 15.00 9.60
N LEU A 188 -8.66 14.80 8.90
CA LEU A 188 -7.54 13.96 9.33
C LEU A 188 -6.91 14.39 10.66
N GLN A 189 -6.81 15.69 10.91
CA GLN A 189 -6.18 16.25 12.11
C GLN A 189 -6.99 16.04 13.40
N ARG A 190 -8.25 15.61 13.32
CA ARG A 190 -9.11 15.40 14.49
C ARG A 190 -9.08 13.97 15.03
N ILE A 191 -8.37 13.07 14.35
CA ILE A 191 -8.27 11.65 14.68
C ILE A 191 -6.94 11.43 15.39
N SER A 192 -6.97 11.05 16.68
CA SER A 192 -5.78 10.97 17.53
C SER A 192 -4.61 10.18 16.92
N PRO A 193 -4.77 8.95 16.41
CA PRO A 193 -3.68 8.21 15.77
C PRO A 193 -3.08 8.94 14.58
N VAL A 194 -3.91 9.64 13.79
CA VAL A 194 -3.49 10.40 12.61
C VAL A 194 -2.75 11.66 13.01
N SER A 195 -3.23 12.39 14.02
CA SER A 195 -2.55 13.57 14.56
C SER A 195 -1.14 13.22 15.04
N ASN A 196 -0.99 12.10 15.74
CA ASN A 196 0.30 11.60 16.19
C ASN A 196 1.24 11.29 15.01
N ALA A 197 0.72 10.66 13.94
CA ALA A 197 1.50 10.40 12.74
C ALA A 197 1.91 11.70 12.02
N LEU A 198 1.02 12.68 11.92
CA LEU A 198 1.33 13.99 11.33
C LEU A 198 2.41 14.73 12.12
N LEU A 199 2.33 14.75 13.46
CA LEU A 199 3.36 15.35 14.32
C LEU A 199 4.73 14.65 14.19
N LYS A 200 4.74 13.32 14.04
CA LYS A 200 5.98 12.58 13.75
C LYS A 200 6.51 12.94 12.35
N ALA A 201 5.63 13.10 11.38
CA ALA A 201 5.97 13.46 10.00
C ALA A 201 6.61 14.86 9.93
N GLU A 202 6.12 15.83 10.67
CA GLU A 202 6.70 17.19 10.73
C GLU A 202 8.20 17.17 11.07
N ARG A 203 8.64 16.20 11.88
CA ARG A 203 10.04 16.05 12.31
C ARG A 203 10.90 15.26 11.34
N ALA A 204 10.28 14.47 10.45
CA ALA A 204 10.96 13.59 9.51
C ALA A 204 11.43 14.34 8.25
N THR A 205 12.14 15.46 8.41
CA THR A 205 12.64 16.30 7.32
C THR A 205 13.81 15.64 6.57
N PRO A 206 14.13 16.07 5.33
CA PRO A 206 15.34 15.64 4.63
C PRO A 206 16.63 15.91 5.40
N LEU A 207 16.71 17.02 6.18
CA LEU A 207 17.85 17.33 7.04
C LEU A 207 17.96 16.37 8.23
N HIS A 208 16.85 15.97 8.84
CA HIS A 208 16.86 14.93 9.87
C HIS A 208 17.34 13.59 9.29
N THR A 209 16.91 13.26 8.08
CA THR A 209 17.38 12.06 7.36
C THR A 209 18.88 12.14 7.06
N LEU A 210 19.39 13.32 6.68
CA LEU A 210 20.82 13.57 6.49
C LEU A 210 21.62 13.25 7.76
N ASP A 211 21.18 13.75 8.90
CA ASP A 211 21.89 13.59 10.18
C ASP A 211 21.81 12.14 10.70
N THR A 212 20.72 11.44 10.45
CA THR A 212 20.51 10.06 10.93
C THR A 212 21.17 9.01 10.06
N LEU A 213 21.13 9.15 8.72
CA LEU A 213 21.61 8.13 7.80
C LEU A 213 23.04 8.35 7.30
N THR A 214 23.63 9.53 7.54
CA THR A 214 24.95 9.88 6.99
C THR A 214 25.94 10.32 8.07
N VAL A 215 27.21 10.33 7.70
CA VAL A 215 28.33 10.79 8.52
C VAL A 215 29.30 11.60 7.69
N GLU A 216 29.86 12.67 8.26
CA GLU A 216 30.90 13.46 7.62
C GLU A 216 32.24 12.73 7.71
N THR A 217 32.99 12.71 6.61
CA THR A 217 34.33 12.14 6.50
C THR A 217 35.29 13.14 5.88
N LYS A 218 36.60 12.88 5.94
CA LYS A 218 37.62 13.71 5.28
C LYS A 218 37.43 13.81 3.75
N LYS A 219 36.67 12.89 3.15
CA LYS A 219 36.39 12.83 1.69
C LYS A 219 34.97 13.31 1.34
N GLY A 220 34.24 13.88 2.29
CA GLY A 220 32.85 14.32 2.16
C GLY A 220 31.87 13.43 2.94
N ARG A 221 30.61 13.77 2.85
CA ARG A 221 29.53 13.08 3.56
C ARG A 221 29.14 11.79 2.85
N VAL A 222 28.94 10.71 3.62
CA VAL A 222 28.62 9.36 3.13
C VAL A 222 27.57 8.70 4.02
N PHE A 223 26.90 7.67 3.55
CA PHE A 223 26.02 6.86 4.39
C PHE A 223 26.78 6.23 5.55
N ARG A 224 26.12 6.08 6.70
CA ARG A 224 26.57 5.21 7.78
C ARG A 224 26.59 3.77 7.30
N ASP A 225 27.41 2.94 7.93
CA ASP A 225 27.46 1.49 7.67
C ASP A 225 27.03 0.76 8.94
N GLU A 226 25.77 0.35 9.00
CA GLU A 226 25.10 -0.25 10.16
C GLU A 226 24.39 -1.56 9.74
N PRO A 227 25.14 -2.62 9.41
CA PRO A 227 24.54 -3.92 9.03
C PRO A 227 23.72 -4.53 10.17
N PRO A 228 22.62 -5.23 9.86
CA PRO A 228 22.13 -5.55 8.51
C PRO A 228 21.20 -4.50 7.92
N VAL A 229 20.82 -3.46 8.66
CA VAL A 229 19.75 -2.50 8.33
C VAL A 229 20.16 -1.54 7.21
N LEU A 230 21.37 -1.01 7.30
CA LEU A 230 21.95 -0.08 6.32
C LEU A 230 23.39 -0.52 6.02
N ARG A 231 23.70 -0.78 4.76
CA ARG A 231 25.04 -1.18 4.32
C ARG A 231 25.50 -0.29 3.18
N ARG A 232 26.56 0.45 3.40
CA ARG A 232 27.17 1.27 2.38
C ARG A 232 27.74 0.40 1.25
N LEU A 233 27.53 0.79 -0.01
CA LEU A 233 28.06 0.07 -1.16
C LEU A 233 29.47 0.52 -1.52
N THR A 234 30.28 -0.41 -2.01
CA THR A 234 31.55 -0.06 -2.66
C THR A 234 31.30 0.68 -3.98
N PRO A 235 32.25 1.47 -4.50
CA PRO A 235 32.09 2.16 -5.78
C PRO A 235 31.71 1.24 -6.93
N GLN A 236 32.23 0.01 -6.96
CA GLN A 236 31.90 -0.99 -7.96
C GLN A 236 30.45 -1.45 -7.87
N GLN A 237 29.93 -1.68 -6.65
CA GLN A 237 28.54 -2.06 -6.40
C GLN A 237 27.55 -0.90 -6.65
N ALA A 238 27.96 0.34 -6.38
CA ALA A 238 27.15 1.54 -6.57
C ALA A 238 26.97 1.91 -8.06
N ARG A 239 27.96 1.58 -8.91
CA ARG A 239 27.97 1.97 -10.33
C ARG A 239 26.69 1.61 -11.11
N PRO A 240 26.14 0.38 -11.04
CA PRO A 240 24.88 0.05 -11.73
C PRO A 240 23.69 0.86 -11.22
N VAL A 241 23.62 1.13 -9.91
CA VAL A 241 22.54 1.93 -9.30
C VAL A 241 22.60 3.37 -9.79
N LEU A 242 23.79 3.99 -9.80
CA LEU A 242 23.99 5.34 -10.27
C LEU A 242 23.71 5.49 -11.78
N ALA A 243 24.07 4.48 -12.59
CA ALA A 243 23.72 4.44 -14.00
C ALA A 243 22.20 4.39 -14.21
N ALA A 244 21.49 3.62 -13.39
CA ALA A 244 20.03 3.50 -13.44
C ALA A 244 19.31 4.79 -13.02
N VAL A 245 19.87 5.59 -12.11
CA VAL A 245 19.33 6.91 -11.74
C VAL A 245 19.33 7.86 -12.94
N LYS A 246 20.31 7.75 -13.83
CA LYS A 246 20.33 8.54 -15.07
C LYS A 246 19.16 8.17 -16.00
N ALA A 247 18.88 6.87 -16.19
CA ALA A 247 17.76 6.41 -17.01
C ALA A 247 16.40 6.72 -16.36
N TYR A 248 16.32 6.62 -15.04
CA TYR A 248 15.12 6.96 -14.26
C TYR A 248 14.65 8.41 -14.51
N ARG A 249 15.58 9.37 -14.69
CA ARG A 249 15.23 10.78 -14.96
C ARG A 249 14.22 10.91 -16.09
N ASP A 250 14.35 10.13 -17.15
CA ASP A 250 13.48 10.20 -18.33
C ASP A 250 12.05 9.71 -18.06
N THR A 251 11.79 9.10 -16.90
CA THR A 251 10.46 8.65 -16.44
C THR A 251 9.70 9.73 -15.64
N LEU A 252 10.38 10.84 -15.32
CA LEU A 252 9.80 11.97 -14.61
C LEU A 252 9.13 12.95 -15.58
N LEU A 253 8.24 13.79 -15.03
CA LEU A 253 7.71 14.94 -15.74
C LEU A 253 8.83 15.92 -16.08
N PRO A 254 8.77 16.64 -17.24
CA PRO A 254 9.86 17.50 -17.70
C PRO A 254 10.38 18.51 -16.68
N GLU A 255 9.47 19.16 -15.94
CA GLU A 255 9.84 20.09 -14.88
C GLU A 255 10.59 19.41 -13.71
N ARG A 256 10.28 18.14 -13.45
CA ARG A 256 10.94 17.35 -12.40
C ARG A 256 12.32 16.85 -12.85
N GLN A 257 12.47 16.55 -14.15
CA GLN A 257 13.78 16.24 -14.74
C GLN A 257 14.74 17.42 -14.58
N HIS A 258 14.24 18.66 -14.79
CA HIS A 258 15.03 19.87 -14.63
C HIS A 258 15.53 20.03 -13.18
N PHE A 259 14.66 19.83 -12.18
CA PHE A 259 15.07 19.90 -10.78
C PHE A 259 16.05 18.79 -10.41
N LEU A 260 15.79 17.55 -10.81
CA LEU A 260 16.69 16.44 -10.53
C LEU A 260 18.09 16.64 -11.13
N ALA A 261 18.19 17.29 -12.28
CA ALA A 261 19.47 17.58 -12.95
C ALA A 261 20.38 18.53 -12.15
N GLN A 262 19.84 19.23 -11.14
CA GLN A 262 20.61 20.12 -10.26
C GLN A 262 21.20 19.37 -9.04
N TYR A 263 20.83 18.11 -8.85
CA TYR A 263 21.35 17.28 -7.77
C TYR A 263 22.49 16.39 -8.23
N ARG A 264 23.55 16.35 -7.45
CA ARG A 264 24.76 15.53 -7.68
C ARG A 264 24.71 14.30 -6.78
N PRO A 265 24.71 13.07 -7.29
CA PRO A 265 24.79 11.87 -6.47
C PRO A 265 26.16 11.77 -5.79
N LEU A 266 26.16 11.51 -4.49
CA LEU A 266 27.35 11.43 -3.67
C LEU A 266 27.66 10.02 -3.18
N ASP A 267 26.65 9.27 -2.73
CA ASP A 267 26.87 7.95 -2.15
C ASP A 267 25.65 7.04 -2.32
N VAL A 268 25.85 5.72 -2.19
CA VAL A 268 24.81 4.70 -2.33
C VAL A 268 24.93 3.68 -1.20
N ALA A 269 23.78 3.32 -0.62
CA ALA A 269 23.67 2.26 0.37
C ALA A 269 22.56 1.26 0.02
N PHE A 270 22.69 0.04 0.51
CA PHE A 270 21.61 -0.96 0.57
C PHE A 270 20.87 -0.82 1.89
N LYS A 271 19.54 -0.86 1.86
CA LYS A 271 18.69 -0.73 3.07
C LYS A 271 17.67 -1.86 3.18
N VAL A 272 17.51 -2.42 4.37
CA VAL A 272 16.46 -3.40 4.67
C VAL A 272 15.21 -2.68 5.13
N VAL A 273 14.10 -2.82 4.40
CA VAL A 273 12.83 -2.13 4.67
C VAL A 273 11.65 -3.10 4.76
N GLY A 274 10.59 -2.67 5.50
CA GLY A 274 9.28 -3.28 5.55
C GLY A 274 9.23 -4.75 5.96
N THR A 275 8.03 -5.38 5.96
CA THR A 275 7.84 -6.83 6.14
C THR A 275 7.63 -7.52 4.79
N GLY A 276 6.75 -6.99 3.95
CA GLY A 276 6.47 -7.54 2.62
C GLY A 276 7.69 -7.57 1.70
N SER A 277 8.48 -6.48 1.69
CA SER A 277 9.65 -6.29 0.81
C SER A 277 10.96 -6.83 1.36
N VAL A 278 11.03 -7.39 2.59
CA VAL A 278 12.29 -7.97 3.11
C VAL A 278 12.86 -9.00 2.15
N GLY A 279 14.15 -8.87 1.85
CA GLY A 279 14.88 -9.73 0.92
C GLY A 279 14.85 -9.27 -0.54
N LEU A 280 14.03 -8.29 -0.90
CA LEU A 280 14.16 -7.57 -2.17
C LEU A 280 15.30 -6.56 -2.08
N ARG A 281 15.81 -6.14 -3.24
CA ARG A 281 16.89 -5.15 -3.32
C ARG A 281 16.30 -3.76 -3.15
N ASP A 282 16.79 -3.05 -2.15
CA ASP A 282 16.39 -1.68 -1.85
C ASP A 282 17.64 -0.83 -1.66
N TYR A 283 17.84 0.14 -2.53
CA TYR A 283 19.00 1.02 -2.51
C TYR A 283 18.58 2.42 -2.13
N LEU A 284 19.45 3.11 -1.41
CA LEU A 284 19.37 4.54 -1.16
C LEU A 284 20.45 5.25 -1.95
N VAL A 285 20.07 6.32 -2.60
CA VAL A 285 21.02 7.23 -3.27
C VAL A 285 20.95 8.56 -2.54
N TYR A 286 22.07 9.01 -2.00
CA TYR A 286 22.22 10.34 -1.44
C TYR A 286 22.71 11.29 -2.54
N LEU A 287 21.94 12.37 -2.72
CA LEU A 287 22.25 13.44 -3.66
C LEU A 287 22.32 14.77 -2.91
N GLU A 288 23.16 15.68 -3.39
CA GLU A 288 23.33 17.04 -2.89
C GLU A 288 23.01 18.04 -4.00
N GLY A 289 22.18 19.03 -3.70
CA GLY A 289 21.82 20.12 -4.60
C GLY A 289 22.75 21.32 -4.46
N ASN A 290 22.23 22.46 -3.99
CA ASN A 290 22.96 23.73 -3.91
C ASN A 290 23.99 23.79 -2.75
N GLY A 291 24.15 22.73 -1.99
CA GLY A 291 25.16 22.65 -0.91
C GLY A 291 24.84 21.57 0.13
N PRO A 292 25.68 21.47 1.18
CA PRO A 292 25.61 20.39 2.17
C PRO A 292 24.30 20.31 2.98
N ARG A 293 23.48 21.34 2.94
CA ARG A 293 22.19 21.41 3.60
C ARG A 293 20.99 21.28 2.63
N ASP A 294 21.25 20.87 1.39
CA ASP A 294 20.24 20.60 0.37
C ASP A 294 20.31 19.12 -0.06
N PRO A 295 19.93 18.17 0.86
CA PRO A 295 19.97 16.76 0.56
C PRO A 295 18.69 16.30 -0.16
N LEU A 296 18.86 15.41 -1.12
CA LEU A 296 17.80 14.58 -1.67
C LEU A 296 18.20 13.11 -1.49
N PHE A 297 17.29 12.32 -0.92
CA PHE A 297 17.44 10.88 -0.80
C PHE A 297 16.46 10.18 -1.71
N LEU A 298 16.96 9.40 -2.68
CA LEU A 298 16.12 8.54 -3.51
C LEU A 298 16.19 7.11 -3.00
N GLN A 299 15.03 6.48 -2.84
CA GLN A 299 14.87 5.06 -2.65
C GLN A 299 14.68 4.40 -4.01
N VAL A 300 15.51 3.41 -4.34
CA VAL A 300 15.44 2.58 -5.55
C VAL A 300 15.08 1.18 -5.12
N LYS A 301 13.78 0.86 -5.16
CA LYS A 301 13.18 -0.34 -4.55
C LYS A 301 12.79 -1.35 -5.63
N GLU A 302 13.35 -2.58 -5.58
CA GLU A 302 12.98 -3.68 -6.48
C GLU A 302 11.48 -3.97 -6.41
N GLN A 303 10.86 -4.14 -7.57
CA GLN A 303 9.44 -4.44 -7.71
C GLN A 303 9.24 -5.73 -8.49
N PRO A 304 8.86 -6.83 -7.83
CA PRO A 304 8.36 -8.03 -8.50
C PRO A 304 6.95 -7.82 -9.05
N GLY A 305 6.44 -8.80 -9.77
CA GLY A 305 5.03 -8.86 -10.14
C GLY A 305 4.12 -8.81 -8.91
N SER A 306 2.95 -8.20 -9.05
CA SER A 306 1.92 -8.26 -8.01
C SER A 306 1.48 -9.70 -7.75
N ALA A 307 1.24 -10.04 -6.50
CA ALA A 307 0.70 -11.34 -6.11
C ALA A 307 -0.68 -11.65 -6.74
N TYR A 308 -1.38 -10.64 -7.18
CA TYR A 308 -2.68 -10.77 -7.86
C TYR A 308 -2.55 -11.06 -9.36
N LEU A 309 -1.39 -10.82 -9.96
CA LEU A 309 -1.19 -10.93 -11.41
C LEU A 309 -1.59 -12.30 -11.99
N PRO A 310 -1.30 -13.45 -11.36
CA PRO A 310 -1.67 -14.76 -11.88
C PRO A 310 -3.20 -15.01 -11.98
N TYR A 311 -3.99 -14.22 -11.25
CA TYR A 311 -5.44 -14.39 -11.10
C TYR A 311 -6.25 -13.37 -11.90
N LEU A 312 -5.58 -12.51 -12.66
CA LEU A 312 -6.21 -11.48 -13.48
C LEU A 312 -5.98 -11.76 -14.96
N PRO A 313 -6.89 -11.31 -15.86
CA PRO A 313 -6.72 -11.50 -17.31
C PRO A 313 -5.38 -10.94 -17.80
N ALA A 314 -4.69 -11.69 -18.65
CA ALA A 314 -3.33 -11.40 -19.13
C ALA A 314 -3.13 -10.02 -19.82
N ALA A 315 -4.20 -9.38 -20.25
CA ALA A 315 -4.16 -8.08 -20.97
C ALA A 315 -4.03 -6.85 -20.06
N GLN A 316 -3.91 -7.00 -18.75
CA GLN A 316 -4.06 -5.88 -17.81
C GLN A 316 -2.77 -5.40 -17.13
N GLY A 317 -1.62 -5.98 -17.41
CA GLY A 317 -0.37 -5.62 -16.74
C GLY A 317 0.53 -4.70 -17.57
N PRO A 318 1.07 -3.60 -17.01
CA PRO A 318 2.23 -2.96 -17.60
C PRO A 318 3.41 -3.93 -17.61
N VAL A 319 4.19 -3.88 -18.68
CA VAL A 319 5.34 -4.77 -18.86
C VAL A 319 6.42 -4.55 -17.78
N HIS A 320 6.51 -3.33 -17.22
CA HIS A 320 7.52 -2.95 -16.22
C HIS A 320 6.87 -2.77 -14.82
N HIS A 321 7.29 -3.58 -13.83
CA HIS A 321 6.66 -3.61 -12.51
C HIS A 321 6.89 -2.32 -11.69
N GLY A 322 8.03 -1.67 -11.80
CA GLY A 322 8.25 -0.36 -11.19
C GLY A 322 7.32 0.71 -11.77
N ARG A 323 7.06 0.67 -13.09
CA ARG A 323 6.08 1.54 -13.75
C ARG A 323 4.66 1.27 -13.25
N ARG A 324 4.27 -0.01 -13.13
CA ARG A 324 2.98 -0.43 -12.55
C ARG A 324 2.73 0.24 -11.20
N VAL A 325 3.73 0.21 -10.31
CA VAL A 325 3.62 0.80 -8.97
C VAL A 325 3.53 2.33 -9.06
N ALA A 326 4.39 2.98 -9.83
CA ALA A 326 4.40 4.45 -9.98
C ALA A 326 3.07 4.97 -10.55
N GLU A 327 2.54 4.33 -11.60
CA GLU A 327 1.27 4.72 -12.23
C GLU A 327 0.07 4.43 -11.33
N GLY A 328 0.05 3.27 -10.64
CA GLY A 328 -1.00 2.93 -9.68
C GLY A 328 -1.05 3.90 -8.49
N GLN A 329 0.11 4.27 -7.95
CA GLN A 329 0.21 5.28 -6.90
C GLN A 329 -0.32 6.64 -7.37
N ARG A 330 0.08 7.11 -8.55
CA ARG A 330 -0.41 8.37 -9.15
C ARG A 330 -1.93 8.35 -9.39
N ALA A 331 -2.48 7.19 -9.78
CA ALA A 331 -3.91 7.06 -10.02
C ALA A 331 -4.74 7.18 -8.75
N MET A 332 -4.29 6.62 -7.64
CA MET A 332 -5.05 6.52 -6.39
C MET A 332 -4.78 7.65 -5.41
N GLN A 333 -3.54 8.07 -5.22
CA GLN A 333 -3.19 9.13 -4.26
C GLN A 333 -3.72 10.49 -4.70
N PHE A 334 -4.06 11.34 -3.72
CA PHE A 334 -4.46 12.73 -3.99
C PHE A 334 -3.31 13.52 -4.64
N GLN A 335 -2.13 13.42 -4.07
CA GLN A 335 -0.88 13.92 -4.63
C GLN A 335 0.22 12.88 -4.40
N SER A 336 1.08 12.70 -5.37
CA SER A 336 2.19 11.76 -5.30
C SER A 336 3.51 12.50 -5.15
N ASP A 337 4.51 11.77 -4.68
CA ASP A 337 5.91 12.20 -4.67
C ASP A 337 6.32 12.79 -6.04
N PRO A 338 6.89 14.02 -6.08
CA PRO A 338 7.32 14.66 -7.32
C PRO A 338 8.43 13.89 -8.06
N PHE A 339 9.21 13.08 -7.34
CA PHE A 339 10.29 12.26 -7.88
C PHE A 339 9.89 10.78 -8.05
N LEU A 340 8.60 10.49 -8.04
CA LEU A 340 8.10 9.14 -8.29
C LEU A 340 8.34 8.74 -9.76
N GLY A 341 9.04 7.62 -9.98
CA GLY A 341 9.35 7.09 -11.30
C GLY A 341 9.84 5.65 -11.20
N TRP A 342 10.53 5.17 -12.22
CA TRP A 342 10.98 3.77 -12.29
C TRP A 342 12.28 3.63 -13.07
N THR A 343 12.94 2.49 -12.89
CA THR A 343 14.16 2.15 -13.64
C THR A 343 14.38 0.63 -13.65
N THR A 344 15.36 0.18 -14.43
CA THR A 344 15.79 -1.22 -14.50
C THR A 344 17.26 -1.34 -14.10
N ILE A 345 17.59 -2.31 -13.25
CA ILE A 345 18.98 -2.67 -12.90
C ILE A 345 19.14 -4.18 -13.06
N ALA A 346 20.08 -4.61 -13.90
CA ALA A 346 20.39 -6.03 -14.11
C ALA A 346 19.13 -6.87 -14.40
N ASN A 347 18.30 -6.45 -15.33
CA ASN A 347 17.04 -7.09 -15.74
C ASN A 347 15.99 -7.23 -14.62
N ARG A 348 16.04 -6.37 -13.61
CA ARG A 348 15.04 -6.26 -12.55
C ARG A 348 14.41 -4.89 -12.55
N ASP A 349 13.13 -4.83 -12.27
CA ASP A 349 12.35 -3.61 -12.26
C ASP A 349 12.40 -2.93 -10.89
N TYR A 350 12.53 -1.62 -10.88
CA TYR A 350 12.60 -0.81 -9.66
C TYR A 350 11.65 0.38 -9.72
N LEU A 351 11.00 0.63 -8.59
CA LEU A 351 10.38 1.90 -8.29
C LEU A 351 11.45 2.86 -7.77
N VAL A 352 11.39 4.13 -8.17
CA VAL A 352 12.21 5.20 -7.60
C VAL A 352 11.30 6.26 -7.00
N ARG A 353 11.59 6.68 -5.77
CA ARG A 353 10.84 7.71 -5.04
C ARG A 353 11.71 8.43 -4.02
N GLN A 354 11.26 9.56 -3.50
CA GLN A 354 11.88 10.18 -2.33
C GLN A 354 11.81 9.27 -1.09
N LEU A 355 12.90 9.22 -0.34
CA LEU A 355 12.94 8.54 0.95
C LEU A 355 12.57 9.54 2.06
N ASN A 356 11.61 9.15 2.91
CA ASN A 356 11.32 9.82 4.19
C ASN A 356 11.12 11.35 4.13
N ASP A 357 10.56 11.87 3.04
CA ASP A 357 10.12 13.26 3.04
C ASP A 357 8.85 13.36 3.91
N HIS A 358 9.05 13.75 5.17
CA HIS A 358 7.98 13.87 6.17
C HIS A 358 7.11 12.60 6.31
N LYS A 359 7.71 11.41 6.25
CA LYS A 359 6.99 10.14 6.26
C LYS A 359 6.83 9.57 7.66
N ALA A 360 5.58 9.28 8.05
CA ALA A 360 5.24 8.57 9.28
C ALA A 360 4.04 7.64 9.09
N ASN A 361 4.09 6.48 9.74
CA ASN A 361 3.02 5.48 9.74
C ASN A 361 2.32 5.45 11.10
N ILE A 362 1.09 4.91 11.12
CA ILE A 362 0.35 4.61 12.34
C ILE A 362 1.01 3.44 13.08
N ALA A 363 1.16 3.58 14.38
CA ALA A 363 1.49 2.47 15.26
C ALA A 363 0.21 1.70 15.63
N ILE A 364 0.27 0.36 15.66
CA ILE A 364 -0.94 -0.44 15.97
C ILE A 364 -1.39 -0.16 17.40
N GLU A 365 -0.46 0.08 18.29
CA GLU A 365 -0.69 0.39 19.70
C GLU A 365 -1.54 1.65 19.88
N ASP A 366 -1.48 2.59 18.93
CA ASP A 366 -2.31 3.80 18.89
C ASP A 366 -3.78 3.50 18.47
N LEU A 367 -4.05 2.31 17.92
CA LEU A 367 -5.37 1.90 17.41
C LEU A 367 -6.21 1.19 18.49
N GLN A 368 -6.59 1.93 19.52
CA GLN A 368 -7.38 1.40 20.64
C GLN A 368 -8.69 2.16 20.84
N GLY A 369 -9.70 1.46 21.37
CA GLY A 369 -10.98 2.05 21.79
C GLY A 369 -11.67 2.87 20.69
N PRO A 370 -12.15 4.10 20.99
CA PRO A 370 -12.81 4.96 20.01
C PRO A 370 -11.91 5.36 18.83
N GLY A 371 -10.59 5.50 19.06
CA GLY A 371 -9.63 5.88 18.02
C GLY A 371 -9.57 4.88 16.87
N LEU A 372 -9.77 3.59 17.12
CA LEU A 372 -9.84 2.59 16.06
C LEU A 372 -11.09 2.74 15.18
N LEU A 373 -12.25 3.10 15.78
CA LEU A 373 -13.49 3.33 15.02
C LEU A 373 -13.36 4.55 14.11
N GLU A 374 -12.79 5.65 14.61
CA GLU A 374 -12.53 6.86 13.84
C GLU A 374 -11.51 6.59 12.73
N TYR A 375 -10.48 5.81 13.03
CA TYR A 375 -9.49 5.38 12.06
C TYR A 375 -10.08 4.51 10.95
N ALA A 376 -10.94 3.54 11.31
CA ALA A 376 -11.64 2.70 10.35
C ALA A 376 -12.54 3.53 9.41
N GLU A 377 -13.25 4.52 9.94
CA GLU A 377 -14.05 5.46 9.15
C GLU A 377 -13.18 6.21 8.13
N MET A 378 -12.03 6.71 8.57
CA MET A 378 -11.08 7.40 7.69
C MET A 378 -10.49 6.47 6.64
N CYS A 379 -10.13 5.24 6.99
CA CYS A 379 -9.67 4.23 6.03
C CYS A 379 -10.69 4.04 4.91
N GLY A 380 -11.99 4.01 5.26
CA GLY A 380 -13.07 3.94 4.28
C GLY A 380 -13.11 5.15 3.34
N GLU A 381 -12.94 6.35 3.88
CA GLU A 381 -12.93 7.56 3.06
C GLU A 381 -11.71 7.63 2.12
N LEU A 382 -10.53 7.30 2.60
CA LEU A 382 -9.30 7.34 1.79
C LEU A 382 -9.34 6.29 0.67
N LEU A 383 -9.81 5.08 0.97
CA LEU A 383 -9.96 4.03 -0.04
C LEU A 383 -11.04 4.39 -1.07
N ALA A 384 -12.19 4.93 -0.62
CA ALA A 384 -13.27 5.37 -1.51
C ALA A 384 -12.79 6.46 -2.49
N ARG A 385 -12.03 7.43 -2.00
CA ARG A 385 -11.43 8.47 -2.83
C ARG A 385 -10.45 7.88 -3.84
N GLY A 386 -9.56 6.98 -3.41
CA GLY A 386 -8.61 6.29 -4.30
C GLY A 386 -9.33 5.53 -5.41
N HIS A 387 -10.37 4.78 -5.07
CA HIS A 387 -11.17 4.04 -6.04
C HIS A 387 -12.00 4.94 -6.96
N ALA A 388 -12.55 6.06 -6.47
CA ALA A 388 -13.28 7.00 -7.31
C ALA A 388 -12.38 7.74 -8.31
N ARG A 389 -11.10 7.98 -7.96
CA ARG A 389 -10.11 8.60 -8.85
C ARG A 389 -9.63 7.65 -9.95
N SER A 390 -9.61 6.36 -9.68
CA SER A 390 -9.00 5.34 -10.55
C SER A 390 -10.01 4.44 -11.27
N GLY A 391 -11.30 4.60 -10.95
CA GLY A 391 -12.42 3.86 -11.51
C GLY A 391 -13.63 4.74 -11.76
N ASP A 392 -14.83 4.17 -11.60
CA ASP A 392 -16.09 4.89 -11.83
C ASP A 392 -16.96 4.90 -10.56
N ALA A 393 -17.04 6.09 -9.92
CA ALA A 393 -17.83 6.28 -8.71
C ALA A 393 -19.34 6.00 -8.94
N CYS A 394 -19.87 6.25 -10.13
CA CYS A 394 -21.29 5.98 -10.44
C CYS A 394 -21.55 4.47 -10.49
N VAL A 395 -20.66 3.69 -11.11
CA VAL A 395 -20.76 2.23 -11.17
C VAL A 395 -20.64 1.65 -9.75
N LEU A 396 -19.65 2.07 -8.97
CA LEU A 396 -19.49 1.66 -7.58
C LEU A 396 -20.73 1.99 -6.73
N ALA A 397 -21.23 3.24 -6.83
CA ALA A 397 -22.44 3.67 -6.13
C ALA A 397 -23.68 2.85 -6.53
N GLY A 398 -23.78 2.51 -7.81
CA GLY A 398 -24.81 1.64 -8.35
C GLY A 398 -24.79 0.27 -7.70
N TYR A 399 -23.63 -0.36 -7.60
CA TYR A 399 -23.47 -1.67 -6.96
C TYR A 399 -23.72 -1.60 -5.43
N LEU A 400 -23.08 -0.70 -4.73
CA LEU A 400 -23.13 -0.62 -3.27
C LEU A 400 -24.53 -0.28 -2.73
N GLY A 401 -25.26 0.63 -3.39
CA GLY A 401 -26.56 1.14 -2.91
C GLY A 401 -26.40 1.91 -1.59
N ASN A 402 -27.19 1.56 -0.55
CA ASN A 402 -27.05 2.14 0.79
C ASN A 402 -25.88 1.56 1.62
N GLY A 403 -25.22 0.53 1.11
CA GLY A 403 -24.03 -0.07 1.71
C GLY A 403 -24.28 -1.09 2.82
N GLN A 404 -25.45 -1.11 3.47
CA GLN A 404 -25.69 -1.95 4.66
C GLN A 404 -25.44 -3.44 4.39
N LYS A 405 -25.95 -3.98 3.28
CA LYS A 405 -25.76 -5.40 2.92
C LYS A 405 -24.27 -5.73 2.65
N CYS A 406 -23.53 -4.79 2.04
CA CYS A 406 -22.09 -4.95 1.82
C CYS A 406 -21.33 -4.89 3.15
N ALA A 407 -21.67 -3.94 4.03
CA ALA A 407 -20.99 -3.76 5.32
C ALA A 407 -21.10 -5.02 6.18
N THR A 408 -22.31 -5.54 6.35
CA THR A 408 -22.53 -6.78 7.12
C THR A 408 -21.85 -8.00 6.47
N ALA A 409 -21.87 -8.10 5.13
CA ALA A 409 -21.24 -9.21 4.43
C ALA A 409 -19.71 -9.19 4.55
N ILE A 410 -19.09 -8.01 4.35
CA ILE A 410 -17.63 -7.85 4.46
C ILE A 410 -17.17 -8.02 5.91
N ALA A 411 -17.97 -7.59 6.91
CA ALA A 411 -17.66 -7.84 8.31
C ALA A 411 -17.61 -9.35 8.63
N LYS A 412 -18.60 -10.12 8.17
CA LYS A 412 -18.59 -11.58 8.32
C LYS A 412 -17.39 -12.24 7.63
N PHE A 413 -17.09 -11.81 6.41
CA PHE A 413 -15.89 -12.27 5.69
C PHE A 413 -14.62 -11.98 6.48
N ALA A 414 -14.45 -10.73 6.94
CA ALA A 414 -13.24 -10.29 7.62
C ALA A 414 -12.98 -11.05 8.92
N GLU A 415 -14.04 -11.36 9.69
CA GLU A 415 -13.92 -12.19 10.89
C GLU A 415 -13.50 -13.61 10.54
N ALA A 416 -14.18 -14.26 9.60
CA ALA A 416 -13.87 -15.63 9.17
C ALA A 416 -12.46 -15.73 8.54
N TYR A 417 -12.05 -14.72 7.77
CA TYR A 417 -10.74 -14.72 7.16
C TYR A 417 -9.62 -14.33 8.14
N ALA A 418 -9.92 -13.56 9.19
CA ALA A 418 -8.99 -13.33 10.29
C ALA A 418 -8.73 -14.62 11.08
N ASP A 419 -9.79 -15.43 11.36
CA ASP A 419 -9.66 -16.76 11.96
C ASP A 419 -8.77 -17.67 11.11
N GLN A 420 -8.93 -17.64 9.77
CA GLN A 420 -8.09 -18.39 8.85
C GLN A 420 -6.64 -17.92 8.88
N SER A 421 -6.43 -16.60 8.89
CA SER A 421 -5.08 -16.04 8.95
C SER A 421 -4.34 -16.39 10.25
N GLU A 422 -5.07 -16.47 11.37
CA GLU A 422 -4.53 -16.93 12.65
C GLU A 422 -4.18 -18.43 12.59
N ALA A 423 -5.02 -19.26 11.95
CA ALA A 423 -4.74 -20.68 11.75
C ALA A 423 -3.52 -20.91 10.87
N ASP A 424 -3.41 -20.20 9.75
CA ASP A 424 -2.25 -20.28 8.84
C ASP A 424 -0.96 -19.79 9.54
N TRP A 425 -1.05 -18.78 10.39
CA TRP A 425 0.08 -18.32 11.21
C TRP A 425 0.55 -19.38 12.21
N GLU A 426 -0.37 -20.05 12.92
CA GLU A 426 -0.03 -21.15 13.83
C GLU A 426 0.59 -22.32 13.07
N GLU A 427 0.14 -22.61 11.85
CA GLU A 427 0.74 -23.63 10.99
C GLU A 427 2.17 -23.25 10.59
N LEU A 428 2.41 -22.00 10.19
CA LEU A 428 3.75 -21.49 9.91
C LEU A 428 4.67 -21.61 11.13
N LYS A 429 4.18 -21.29 12.34
CA LYS A 429 4.94 -21.44 13.59
C LYS A 429 5.36 -22.89 13.82
N LYS A 430 4.45 -23.85 13.62
CA LYS A 430 4.75 -25.30 13.79
C LYS A 430 5.75 -25.78 12.75
N SER A 431 5.72 -25.26 11.54
CA SER A 431 6.63 -25.69 10.46
C SER A 431 8.04 -25.11 10.59
N ARG A 432 8.22 -24.04 11.39
CA ARG A 432 9.50 -23.31 11.52
C ARG A 432 10.06 -23.29 12.95
N GLY A 433 9.34 -23.79 13.93
CA GLY A 433 9.78 -24.01 15.31
C GLY A 433 10.19 -25.42 15.51
#